data_9081d0184cde79a46627bb999956a661
#
_entry.id   9081d0184cde79a46627bb999956a661
#
_cell.length_a   1.000
_cell.length_b   1.000
_cell.length_c   1.000
_cell.angle_alpha   90.00
_cell.angle_beta   90.00
_cell.angle_gamma   90.00
#
_symmetry.space_group_name_H-M   'P 1'
#
loop_
_entity.id
_entity.type
_entity.pdbx_description
1 polymer ?
#
loop_
_entity_poly.entity_id
_entity_poly.type
_entity_poly.pdbx_seq_one_letter_code
_entity_poly.pdbx_strand_id
1 'polypeptide(L)'
;VTGQVNRISDALKVRAIHQSDQVAHDDTRRVLTFAEWDREADEIAGGLAAAGLQPGDRVFLPISNNRAVEHAIAVFAVFRAGGIACPVNTRLSPREVEDYAAPTTPRFALTDAPDLIAHLPLAGSWHVDAMPRDIAALPDQSTLDPAADAEILGTSGTTGKIKGVVVSHPDLMKGVTGTNQDKSRSTLHALPFTGSGGNLGVLMLPARGGATTYTQPKFDPKGFLELVKAKKPDLVYLVPSMLRLVLDHPDAADYDFDGVRFLMTGTAPLPHDSVVRTLALWPHLRMRNSYGMSEGGIGIMTTTREQVLKPGCVGKLPPHMALWDEDGNVITDKHVVGEICGYQKHSRRYWNDPEATAASFREGWTRSGDLGYIDDDGDLILAGRSKELIIRGGYNITPMEIETVLHQHPAVQEAAVVGVDHDVLGEDIGAAVSLRPGASVTPAEITAYAREHLADNKVPRTVLVLPELPHNPNGKILKKELKPLLDAKAREIRAARVA
;
A
#
# COMPACT_ATOMS: atom_id res chain seq x y z
N VAL A 1 23.55 17.53 21.37
CA VAL A 1 22.27 18.07 20.90
C VAL A 1 21.18 17.50 21.79
N THR A 2 20.78 18.28 22.83
CA THR A 2 19.68 17.97 23.77
C THR A 2 18.34 18.56 23.26
N GLY A 3 18.17 18.69 21.94
CA GLY A 3 16.92 19.14 21.33
C GLY A 3 15.87 18.05 21.40
N GLN A 4 14.65 18.45 21.70
CA GLN A 4 13.48 17.57 21.70
C GLN A 4 13.25 17.09 20.24
N VAL A 5 13.17 15.80 20.00
CA VAL A 5 12.88 15.21 18.66
C VAL A 5 11.37 15.26 18.46
N ASN A 6 10.89 16.28 17.74
CA ASN A 6 9.47 16.52 17.58
C ASN A 6 8.94 16.21 16.17
N ARG A 7 9.84 16.21 15.17
CA ARG A 7 9.51 15.92 13.77
C ARG A 7 10.38 14.79 13.23
N ILE A 8 9.94 14.12 12.20
CA ILE A 8 10.70 13.03 11.58
C ILE A 8 12.03 13.50 11.00
N SER A 9 12.14 14.76 10.58
CA SER A 9 13.37 15.41 10.13
C SER A 9 14.39 15.57 11.26
N ASP A 10 13.92 15.77 12.52
CA ASP A 10 14.80 15.82 13.69
C ASP A 10 15.34 14.43 14.02
N ALA A 11 14.51 13.38 13.81
CA ALA A 11 14.97 11.99 13.96
C ALA A 11 16.09 11.66 12.96
N LEU A 12 15.98 12.10 11.69
CA LEU A 12 17.05 11.96 10.73
C LEU A 12 18.34 12.64 11.19
N LYS A 13 18.25 13.86 11.72
CA LYS A 13 19.41 14.61 12.23
C LYS A 13 20.13 13.86 13.35
N VAL A 14 19.35 13.24 14.25
CA VAL A 14 19.90 12.39 15.31
C VAL A 14 20.64 11.17 14.71
N ARG A 15 20.09 10.55 13.67
CA ARG A 15 20.76 9.45 12.96
C ARG A 15 22.06 9.91 12.29
N ALA A 16 22.04 11.04 11.60
CA ALA A 16 23.22 11.61 10.96
C ALA A 16 24.38 11.87 11.93
N ILE A 17 24.07 12.23 13.18
CA ILE A 17 25.09 12.42 14.22
C ILE A 17 25.65 11.09 14.75
N HIS A 18 24.78 10.09 14.99
CA HIS A 18 25.18 8.85 15.67
C HIS A 18 25.50 7.68 14.73
N GLN A 19 25.08 7.76 13.48
CA GLN A 19 25.20 6.72 12.46
C GLN A 19 25.65 7.32 11.12
N SER A 20 26.50 8.34 11.13
CA SER A 20 26.89 9.18 9.98
C SER A 20 27.15 8.40 8.70
N ASP A 21 28.02 7.38 8.79
CA ASP A 21 28.55 6.62 7.66
C ASP A 21 27.70 5.38 7.32
N GLN A 22 26.67 5.10 8.15
CA GLN A 22 25.78 3.99 7.87
C GLN A 22 24.88 4.32 6.68
N VAL A 23 24.70 3.34 5.80
CA VAL A 23 23.78 3.44 4.67
C VAL A 23 22.34 3.56 5.17
N ALA A 24 21.64 4.61 4.76
CA ALA A 24 20.21 4.81 4.98
C ALA A 24 19.39 4.23 3.83
N HIS A 25 19.74 4.59 2.59
CA HIS A 25 19.08 4.12 1.38
C HIS A 25 20.11 3.67 0.33
N ASP A 26 19.76 2.63 -0.43
CA ASP A 26 20.52 2.14 -1.58
C ASP A 26 19.50 1.69 -2.64
N ASP A 27 19.46 2.38 -3.78
CA ASP A 27 18.57 2.09 -4.90
C ASP A 27 19.30 1.39 -6.07
N THR A 28 20.41 0.74 -5.79
CA THR A 28 21.31 0.08 -6.73
C THR A 28 22.09 1.01 -7.66
N ARG A 29 21.59 2.21 -7.89
CA ARG A 29 22.25 3.29 -8.65
C ARG A 29 23.06 4.20 -7.75
N ARG A 30 22.52 4.50 -6.57
CA ARG A 30 23.11 5.40 -5.59
C ARG A 30 22.96 4.86 -4.18
N VAL A 31 24.03 4.98 -3.41
CA VAL A 31 24.04 4.73 -1.98
C VAL A 31 24.01 6.08 -1.26
N LEU A 32 23.17 6.19 -0.23
CA LEU A 32 22.98 7.39 0.58
C LEU A 32 23.21 7.04 2.05
N THR A 33 24.21 7.67 2.66
CA THR A 33 24.46 7.59 4.11
C THR A 33 23.55 8.54 4.88
N PHE A 34 23.42 8.36 6.20
CA PHE A 34 22.64 9.28 7.02
C PHE A 34 23.20 10.70 7.02
N ALA A 35 24.53 10.87 7.03
CA ALA A 35 25.14 12.18 6.97
C ALA A 35 24.91 12.88 5.63
N GLU A 36 25.00 12.17 4.52
CA GLU A 36 24.69 12.71 3.20
C GLU A 36 23.22 13.09 3.07
N TRP A 37 22.31 12.24 3.55
CA TRP A 37 20.88 12.52 3.53
C TRP A 37 20.54 13.78 4.32
N ASP A 38 21.07 13.91 5.53
CA ASP A 38 20.89 15.08 6.40
C ASP A 38 21.36 16.37 5.71
N ARG A 39 22.59 16.35 5.18
CA ARG A 39 23.19 17.50 4.49
C ARG A 39 22.43 17.90 3.23
N GLU A 40 22.13 16.94 2.36
CA GLU A 40 21.48 17.24 1.09
C GLU A 40 20.03 17.72 1.30
N ALA A 41 19.33 17.16 2.28
CA ALA A 41 18.01 17.64 2.66
C ALA A 41 18.03 19.09 3.16
N ASP A 42 19.05 19.49 3.95
CA ASP A 42 19.23 20.88 4.43
C ASP A 42 19.53 21.84 3.25
N GLU A 43 20.45 21.47 2.36
CA GLU A 43 20.82 22.27 1.20
C GLU A 43 19.60 22.53 0.28
N ILE A 44 18.81 21.47 -0.02
CA ILE A 44 17.65 21.58 -0.89
C ILE A 44 16.51 22.31 -0.19
N ALA A 45 16.30 22.13 1.11
CA ALA A 45 15.32 22.88 1.89
C ALA A 45 15.58 24.38 1.82
N GLY A 46 16.84 24.80 1.98
CA GLY A 46 17.24 26.20 1.80
C GLY A 46 17.01 26.69 0.39
N GLY A 47 17.32 25.88 -0.64
CA GLY A 47 17.05 26.21 -2.04
C GLY A 47 15.56 26.40 -2.33
N LEU A 48 14.68 25.56 -1.77
CA LEU A 48 13.24 25.71 -1.87
C LEU A 48 12.74 26.98 -1.17
N ALA A 49 13.27 27.29 0.01
CA ALA A 49 12.94 28.52 0.75
C ALA A 49 13.40 29.76 -0.03
N ALA A 50 14.60 29.77 -0.60
CA ALA A 50 15.11 30.83 -1.48
C ALA A 50 14.24 31.03 -2.73
N ALA A 51 13.67 29.96 -3.26
CA ALA A 51 12.71 30.00 -4.37
C ALA A 51 11.31 30.50 -3.94
N GLY A 52 11.11 30.81 -2.64
CA GLY A 52 9.88 31.39 -2.11
C GLY A 52 8.87 30.38 -1.58
N LEU A 53 9.27 29.13 -1.29
CA LEU A 53 8.42 28.18 -0.59
C LEU A 53 8.09 28.70 0.82
N GLN A 54 6.82 28.68 1.17
CA GLN A 54 6.32 29.08 2.48
C GLN A 54 5.84 27.86 3.28
N PRO A 55 5.85 27.90 4.62
CA PRO A 55 5.27 26.85 5.43
C PRO A 55 3.83 26.53 5.02
N GLY A 56 3.54 25.23 4.84
CA GLY A 56 2.25 24.74 4.36
C GLY A 56 2.07 24.72 2.85
N ASP A 57 3.02 25.20 2.05
CA ASP A 57 2.99 25.01 0.59
C ASP A 57 3.12 23.54 0.21
N ARG A 58 2.36 23.11 -0.79
CA ARG A 58 2.40 21.73 -1.29
C ARG A 58 3.45 21.61 -2.39
N VAL A 59 4.27 20.56 -2.27
CA VAL A 59 5.31 20.24 -3.24
C VAL A 59 4.99 18.88 -3.85
N PHE A 60 4.69 18.84 -5.14
CA PHE A 60 4.50 17.59 -5.87
C PHE A 60 5.83 16.87 -6.10
N LEU A 61 5.82 15.56 -5.84
CA LEU A 61 6.98 14.69 -5.98
C LEU A 61 6.68 13.53 -6.95
N PRO A 62 6.50 13.80 -8.26
CA PRO A 62 6.42 12.75 -9.27
C PRO A 62 7.84 12.21 -9.52
N ILE A 63 8.30 11.38 -8.58
CA ILE A 63 9.63 10.79 -8.60
C ILE A 63 9.47 9.27 -8.62
N SER A 64 9.99 8.63 -9.67
CA SER A 64 9.93 7.19 -9.86
C SER A 64 10.85 6.44 -8.90
N ASN A 65 10.62 5.13 -8.73
CA ASN A 65 11.53 4.29 -7.94
C ASN A 65 12.94 4.18 -8.53
N ASN A 66 13.14 4.55 -9.81
CA ASN A 66 14.47 4.65 -10.39
C ASN A 66 15.32 5.75 -9.72
N ARG A 67 14.68 6.62 -8.97
CA ARG A 67 15.26 7.74 -8.22
C ARG A 67 14.84 7.71 -6.75
N ALA A 68 14.82 6.50 -6.17
CA ALA A 68 14.35 6.31 -4.78
C ALA A 68 15.19 7.08 -3.75
N VAL A 69 16.50 7.20 -3.97
CA VAL A 69 17.39 8.01 -3.12
C VAL A 69 17.03 9.49 -3.22
N GLU A 70 16.87 10.03 -4.43
CA GLU A 70 16.45 11.43 -4.63
C GLU A 70 15.04 11.68 -4.07
N HIS A 71 14.14 10.69 -4.13
CA HIS A 71 12.82 10.79 -3.52
C HIS A 71 12.92 10.95 -2.00
N ALA A 72 13.74 10.13 -1.34
CA ALA A 72 13.96 10.22 0.10
C ALA A 72 14.53 11.60 0.50
N ILE A 73 15.51 12.11 -0.26
CA ILE A 73 16.09 13.43 -0.04
C ILE A 73 15.02 14.53 -0.23
N ALA A 74 14.26 14.47 -1.32
CA ALA A 74 13.23 15.46 -1.66
C ALA A 74 12.14 15.57 -0.57
N VAL A 75 11.62 14.43 -0.07
CA VAL A 75 10.62 14.41 0.99
C VAL A 75 11.13 15.13 2.24
N PHE A 76 12.35 14.81 2.69
CA PHE A 76 12.92 15.43 3.90
C PHE A 76 13.33 16.89 3.68
N ALA A 77 13.73 17.27 2.46
CA ALA A 77 13.95 18.67 2.11
C ALA A 77 12.67 19.49 2.20
N VAL A 78 11.55 18.98 1.69
CA VAL A 78 10.24 19.61 1.81
C VAL A 78 9.84 19.79 3.29
N PHE A 79 10.02 18.78 4.13
CA PHE A 79 9.74 18.87 5.56
C PHE A 79 10.57 19.96 6.26
N ARG A 80 11.84 20.09 5.90
CA ARG A 80 12.75 21.08 6.49
C ARG A 80 12.51 22.51 5.97
N ALA A 81 11.96 22.62 4.77
CA ALA A 81 11.48 23.88 4.25
C ALA A 81 10.12 24.32 4.84
N GLY A 82 9.47 23.45 5.64
CA GLY A 82 8.14 23.68 6.21
C GLY A 82 7.00 23.37 5.24
N GLY A 83 7.28 22.79 4.09
CA GLY A 83 6.29 22.42 3.09
C GLY A 83 5.60 21.10 3.38
N ILE A 84 4.60 20.78 2.58
CA ILE A 84 3.85 19.51 2.61
C ILE A 84 4.25 18.69 1.37
N ALA A 85 4.86 17.52 1.58
CA ALA A 85 5.23 16.62 0.51
C ALA A 85 4.00 15.91 -0.06
N CYS A 86 3.85 15.91 -1.39
CA CYS A 86 2.77 15.25 -2.10
C CYS A 86 3.36 14.24 -3.10
N PRO A 87 3.67 13.00 -2.68
CA PRO A 87 4.16 11.97 -3.57
C PRO A 87 3.14 11.65 -4.67
N VAL A 88 3.61 11.61 -5.92
CA VAL A 88 2.79 11.37 -7.10
C VAL A 88 3.32 10.15 -7.84
N ASN A 89 2.46 9.16 -8.10
CA ASN A 89 2.86 7.99 -8.87
C ASN A 89 3.08 8.36 -10.35
N THR A 90 4.29 8.13 -10.84
CA THR A 90 4.68 8.46 -12.22
C THR A 90 4.00 7.60 -13.29
N ARG A 91 3.22 6.59 -12.89
CA ARG A 91 2.38 5.78 -13.79
C ARG A 91 0.95 6.34 -13.96
N LEU A 92 0.61 7.41 -13.25
CA LEU A 92 -0.66 8.09 -13.45
C LEU A 92 -0.67 8.79 -14.81
N SER A 93 -1.86 8.88 -15.42
CA SER A 93 -2.06 9.71 -16.61
C SER A 93 -2.00 11.19 -16.22
N PRO A 94 -1.70 12.10 -17.18
CA PRO A 94 -1.75 13.55 -16.92
C PRO A 94 -3.09 14.03 -16.33
N ARG A 95 -4.21 13.44 -16.76
CA ARG A 95 -5.54 13.73 -16.22
C ARG A 95 -5.70 13.33 -14.77
N GLU A 96 -5.22 12.15 -14.39
CA GLU A 96 -5.27 11.71 -12.98
C GLU A 96 -4.38 12.59 -12.09
N VAL A 97 -3.25 13.06 -12.63
CA VAL A 97 -2.39 14.03 -11.94
C VAL A 97 -3.10 15.38 -11.77
N GLU A 98 -3.81 15.86 -12.81
CA GLU A 98 -4.63 17.07 -12.73
C GLU A 98 -5.76 16.92 -11.69
N ASP A 99 -6.47 15.80 -11.70
CA ASP A 99 -7.52 15.49 -10.71
C ASP A 99 -6.97 15.49 -9.27
N TYR A 100 -5.71 15.09 -9.07
CA TYR A 100 -5.05 15.15 -7.77
C TYR A 100 -4.51 16.56 -7.46
N ALA A 101 -4.01 17.28 -8.47
CA ALA A 101 -3.49 18.63 -8.32
C ALA A 101 -4.59 19.65 -7.99
N ALA A 102 -5.79 19.50 -8.56
CA ALA A 102 -6.88 20.44 -8.37
C ALA A 102 -7.25 20.70 -6.89
N PRO A 103 -7.50 19.68 -6.04
CA PRO A 103 -7.73 19.89 -4.62
C PRO A 103 -6.46 20.22 -3.81
N THR A 104 -5.29 19.70 -4.22
CA THR A 104 -4.03 19.87 -3.48
C THR A 104 -3.35 21.20 -3.78
N THR A 105 -3.62 21.81 -4.94
CA THR A 105 -3.05 23.09 -5.38
C THR A 105 -1.53 23.18 -5.13
N PRO A 106 -0.73 22.31 -5.76
CA PRO A 106 0.72 22.31 -5.59
C PRO A 106 1.32 23.62 -6.09
N ARG A 107 2.29 24.14 -5.35
CA ARG A 107 2.99 25.36 -5.73
C ARG A 107 4.33 25.06 -6.40
N PHE A 108 4.97 23.98 -5.99
CA PHE A 108 6.28 23.57 -6.49
C PHE A 108 6.28 22.08 -6.85
N ALA A 109 7.29 21.67 -7.63
CA ALA A 109 7.54 20.24 -7.87
C ALA A 109 9.03 19.91 -7.95
N LEU A 110 9.38 18.71 -7.47
CA LEU A 110 10.66 18.04 -7.70
C LEU A 110 10.36 16.74 -8.44
N THR A 111 10.99 16.48 -9.59
CA THR A 111 10.50 15.42 -10.50
C THR A 111 11.61 14.78 -11.33
N ASP A 112 11.46 13.51 -11.68
CA ASP A 112 12.15 12.84 -12.78
C ASP A 112 11.24 12.59 -14.00
N ALA A 113 9.97 13.08 -13.92
CA ALA A 113 8.94 12.94 -14.95
C ALA A 113 8.32 14.32 -15.30
N PRO A 114 9.08 15.29 -15.84
CA PRO A 114 8.61 16.65 -16.05
C PRO A 114 7.39 16.76 -16.96
N ASP A 115 7.26 15.90 -17.97
CA ASP A 115 6.13 15.92 -18.91
C ASP A 115 4.79 15.62 -18.22
N LEU A 116 4.83 14.85 -17.13
CA LEU A 116 3.64 14.47 -16.36
C LEU A 116 2.96 15.69 -15.69
N ILE A 117 3.73 16.72 -15.38
CA ILE A 117 3.28 17.91 -14.64
C ILE A 117 3.42 19.23 -15.45
N ALA A 118 3.83 19.15 -16.72
CA ALA A 118 4.10 20.34 -17.56
C ALA A 118 2.88 21.26 -17.72
N HIS A 119 1.67 20.72 -17.58
CA HIS A 119 0.41 21.47 -17.69
C HIS A 119 -0.03 22.15 -16.39
N LEU A 120 0.65 21.87 -15.23
CA LEU A 120 0.27 22.44 -13.95
C LEU A 120 0.83 23.86 -13.76
N PRO A 121 0.06 24.78 -13.14
CA PRO A 121 0.48 26.15 -12.90
C PRO A 121 1.40 26.28 -11.67
N LEU A 122 2.61 25.73 -11.76
CA LEU A 122 3.60 25.72 -10.70
C LEU A 122 4.41 27.03 -10.67
N ALA A 123 4.74 27.51 -9.47
CA ALA A 123 5.65 28.64 -9.29
C ALA A 123 7.12 28.25 -9.58
N GLY A 124 7.45 26.96 -9.40
CA GLY A 124 8.77 26.40 -9.73
C GLY A 124 8.72 24.87 -9.82
N SER A 125 9.52 24.35 -10.75
CA SER A 125 9.69 22.91 -10.95
C SER A 125 11.16 22.60 -11.28
N TRP A 126 11.71 21.57 -10.66
CA TRP A 126 13.11 21.16 -10.88
C TRP A 126 13.20 19.68 -11.11
N HIS A 127 14.08 19.31 -12.05
CA HIS A 127 14.47 17.91 -12.19
C HIS A 127 15.30 17.46 -10.98
N VAL A 128 15.15 16.19 -10.57
CA VAL A 128 15.84 15.64 -9.38
C VAL A 128 17.36 15.74 -9.44
N ASP A 129 17.96 15.78 -10.63
CA ASP A 129 19.42 15.98 -10.79
C ASP A 129 19.84 17.46 -10.65
N ALA A 130 18.90 18.39 -10.61
CA ALA A 130 19.14 19.84 -10.54
C ALA A 130 18.24 20.53 -9.48
N MET A 131 17.94 19.84 -8.39
CA MET A 131 17.18 20.40 -7.29
C MET A 131 17.90 21.66 -6.73
N PRO A 132 17.16 22.70 -6.35
CA PRO A 132 17.74 23.96 -5.91
C PRO A 132 18.47 23.75 -4.57
N ARG A 133 19.63 24.38 -4.40
CA ARG A 133 20.47 24.24 -3.19
C ARG A 133 20.92 25.60 -2.70
N ASP A 134 20.64 25.92 -1.46
CA ASP A 134 21.11 27.13 -0.77
C ASP A 134 21.06 26.93 0.75
N ILE A 135 22.14 26.42 1.33
CA ILE A 135 22.20 26.16 2.78
C ILE A 135 22.04 27.44 3.61
N ALA A 136 22.38 28.62 3.07
CA ALA A 136 22.27 29.89 3.79
C ALA A 136 20.81 30.34 3.96
N ALA A 137 19.93 29.87 3.10
CA ALA A 137 18.48 30.15 3.16
C ALA A 137 17.69 29.09 3.92
N LEU A 138 18.34 28.11 4.55
CA LEU A 138 17.63 27.09 5.35
C LEU A 138 16.83 27.75 6.46
N PRO A 139 15.51 27.50 6.54
CA PRO A 139 14.68 28.05 7.62
C PRO A 139 15.14 27.62 9.01
N ASP A 140 14.96 28.49 10.00
CA ASP A 140 15.21 28.09 11.39
C ASP A 140 14.23 26.97 11.80
N GLN A 141 14.78 25.78 12.00
CA GLN A 141 14.02 24.57 12.29
C GLN A 141 13.23 24.65 13.61
N SER A 142 13.63 25.55 14.53
CA SER A 142 12.94 25.77 15.80
C SER A 142 11.62 26.53 15.65
N THR A 143 11.43 27.25 14.53
CA THR A 143 10.22 28.02 14.25
C THR A 143 9.12 27.23 13.55
N LEU A 144 9.45 26.04 13.01
CA LEU A 144 8.50 25.22 12.31
C LEU A 144 7.61 24.45 13.29
N ASP A 145 6.29 24.47 13.03
CA ASP A 145 5.30 23.81 13.88
C ASP A 145 5.50 22.28 13.87
N PRO A 146 5.78 21.65 15.03
CA PRO A 146 5.93 20.21 15.10
C PRO A 146 4.62 19.42 14.90
N ALA A 147 3.46 20.10 14.97
CA ALA A 147 2.15 19.50 14.73
C ALA A 147 1.65 19.69 13.29
N ALA A 148 2.43 20.39 12.44
CA ALA A 148 2.05 20.67 11.07
C ALA A 148 1.77 19.41 10.24
N ASP A 149 1.01 19.59 9.15
CA ASP A 149 0.89 18.61 8.09
C ASP A 149 2.24 18.39 7.42
N ALA A 150 2.59 17.13 7.17
CA ALA A 150 3.87 16.76 6.58
C ALA A 150 3.68 16.24 5.16
N GLU A 151 2.66 15.41 4.93
CA GLU A 151 2.41 14.78 3.64
C GLU A 151 0.93 14.77 3.28
N ILE A 152 0.66 14.74 1.98
CA ILE A 152 -0.64 14.38 1.42
C ILE A 152 -0.41 13.16 0.54
N LEU A 153 -0.94 12.00 0.95
CA LEU A 153 -0.81 10.74 0.20
C LEU A 153 -2.04 10.52 -0.67
N GLY A 154 -1.83 10.43 -1.98
CA GLY A 154 -2.91 10.12 -2.92
C GLY A 154 -3.39 8.68 -2.77
N THR A 155 -4.68 8.48 -2.51
CA THR A 155 -5.31 7.16 -2.49
C THR A 155 -6.33 7.05 -3.62
N SER A 156 -6.32 5.91 -4.32
CA SER A 156 -7.37 5.60 -5.29
C SER A 156 -8.65 5.22 -4.55
N GLY A 157 -9.50 6.21 -4.29
CA GLY A 157 -10.81 5.97 -3.69
C GLY A 157 -11.67 5.04 -4.55
N THR A 158 -12.65 4.37 -3.94
CA THR A 158 -13.66 3.54 -4.64
C THR A 158 -14.48 4.32 -5.68
N THR A 159 -14.52 5.65 -5.57
CA THR A 159 -15.20 6.57 -6.48
C THR A 159 -14.44 6.88 -7.77
N GLY A 160 -13.19 6.39 -7.90
CA GLY A 160 -12.32 6.65 -9.05
C GLY A 160 -11.57 7.98 -9.00
N LYS A 161 -11.90 8.91 -8.10
CA LYS A 161 -11.13 10.12 -7.86
C LYS A 161 -10.06 9.88 -6.80
N ILE A 162 -8.87 10.43 -7.01
CA ILE A 162 -7.77 10.37 -6.05
C ILE A 162 -8.13 11.28 -4.87
N LYS A 163 -8.13 10.72 -3.65
CA LYS A 163 -8.27 11.49 -2.42
C LYS A 163 -6.91 11.67 -1.76
N GLY A 164 -6.62 12.87 -1.29
CA GLY A 164 -5.39 13.17 -0.57
C GLY A 164 -5.54 12.93 0.93
N VAL A 165 -4.93 11.89 1.47
CA VAL A 165 -4.89 11.64 2.92
C VAL A 165 -3.79 12.48 3.55
N VAL A 166 -4.14 13.32 4.51
CA VAL A 166 -3.18 14.15 5.24
C VAL A 166 -2.50 13.35 6.34
N VAL A 167 -1.17 13.39 6.35
CA VAL A 167 -0.32 12.78 7.38
C VAL A 167 0.45 13.91 8.07
N SER A 168 0.34 14.02 9.39
CA SER A 168 1.05 15.03 10.19
C SER A 168 2.44 14.57 10.62
N HIS A 169 3.30 15.51 11.03
CA HIS A 169 4.57 15.15 11.66
C HIS A 169 4.41 14.24 12.88
N PRO A 170 3.44 14.43 13.80
CA PRO A 170 3.16 13.47 14.86
C PRO A 170 2.83 12.05 14.39
N ASP A 171 2.16 11.91 13.24
CA ASP A 171 1.93 10.60 12.65
C ASP A 171 3.22 9.94 12.16
N LEU A 172 4.11 10.71 11.54
CA LEU A 172 5.41 10.22 11.08
C LEU A 172 6.32 9.84 12.24
N MET A 173 6.15 10.47 13.40
CA MET A 173 6.90 10.14 14.62
C MET A 173 6.48 8.83 15.29
N LYS A 174 5.33 8.27 14.93
CA LYS A 174 4.92 6.95 15.45
C LYS A 174 5.95 5.89 15.06
N GLY A 175 6.46 5.15 16.05
CA GLY A 175 7.49 4.13 15.86
C GLY A 175 8.92 4.66 15.76
N VAL A 176 9.16 5.97 16.00
CA VAL A 176 10.51 6.48 16.18
C VAL A 176 11.10 5.89 17.47
N THR A 177 12.26 5.28 17.32
CA THR A 177 12.97 4.62 18.42
C THR A 177 14.25 5.37 18.75
N GLY A 178 14.69 5.27 19.98
CA GLY A 178 15.95 5.88 20.45
C GLY A 178 17.17 5.39 19.68
N THR A 179 18.31 6.06 19.87
CA THR A 179 19.57 5.84 19.15
C THR A 179 20.21 4.46 19.34
N ASN A 180 19.76 3.68 20.34
CA ASN A 180 20.36 2.41 20.75
C ASN A 180 19.74 1.18 20.09
N GLN A 181 18.94 1.31 19.05
CA GLN A 181 18.40 0.15 18.38
C GLN A 181 19.35 -0.42 17.33
N ASP A 182 19.29 -1.71 17.23
CA ASP A 182 20.08 -2.65 16.45
C ASP A 182 20.44 -2.09 15.07
N LYS A 183 21.72 -1.74 14.89
CA LYS A 183 22.31 -1.19 13.66
C LYS A 183 22.27 -2.16 12.47
N SER A 184 21.76 -3.37 12.66
CA SER A 184 21.83 -4.46 11.69
C SER A 184 20.51 -4.67 10.90
N ARG A 185 19.47 -3.86 11.13
CA ARG A 185 18.22 -4.07 10.41
C ARG A 185 18.25 -3.50 9.02
N SER A 186 17.90 -4.32 8.05
CA SER A 186 17.82 -3.91 6.67
C SER A 186 16.56 -4.47 6.00
N THR A 187 16.03 -3.72 5.04
CA THR A 187 14.81 -4.08 4.30
C THR A 187 15.08 -4.00 2.81
N LEU A 188 14.76 -5.05 2.07
CA LEU A 188 14.73 -5.04 0.60
C LEU A 188 13.28 -5.00 0.12
N HIS A 189 12.99 -4.11 -0.82
CA HIS A 189 11.66 -3.97 -1.42
C HIS A 189 11.72 -3.47 -2.87
N ALA A 190 10.55 -3.49 -3.54
CA ALA A 190 10.31 -2.85 -4.83
C ALA A 190 9.02 -2.00 -4.83
N LEU A 191 8.54 -1.63 -3.64
CA LEU A 191 7.32 -0.85 -3.47
C LEU A 191 7.52 0.61 -3.93
N PRO A 192 6.54 1.23 -4.60
CA PRO A 192 6.61 2.65 -4.91
C PRO A 192 6.47 3.49 -3.62
N PHE A 193 7.28 4.53 -3.49
CA PHE A 193 7.23 5.46 -2.35
C PHE A 193 6.01 6.39 -2.36
N THR A 194 5.16 6.29 -3.35
CA THR A 194 3.93 7.09 -3.49
C THR A 194 2.73 6.50 -2.77
N GLY A 195 2.79 5.24 -2.36
CA GLY A 195 1.76 4.58 -1.54
C GLY A 195 2.16 4.46 -0.08
N SER A 196 1.20 4.33 0.83
CA SER A 196 1.47 4.24 2.28
C SER A 196 2.42 3.09 2.66
N GLY A 197 2.32 1.93 1.99
CA GLY A 197 3.21 0.80 2.24
C GLY A 197 4.68 1.13 1.93
N GLY A 198 4.94 1.77 0.79
CA GLY A 198 6.29 2.19 0.40
C GLY A 198 6.74 3.44 1.16
N ASN A 199 5.89 4.45 1.30
CA ASN A 199 6.24 5.70 1.99
C ASN A 199 6.35 5.48 3.50
N LEU A 200 5.23 5.28 4.19
CA LEU A 200 5.20 5.18 5.66
C LEU A 200 5.86 3.89 6.17
N GLY A 201 5.75 2.81 5.40
CA GLY A 201 6.24 1.49 5.77
C GLY A 201 7.71 1.23 5.46
N VAL A 202 8.31 1.92 4.48
CA VAL A 202 9.68 1.63 4.04
C VAL A 202 10.57 2.88 3.96
N LEU A 203 10.15 3.95 3.26
CA LEU A 203 10.96 5.16 3.12
C LEU A 203 11.33 5.78 4.48
N MET A 204 10.39 5.77 5.42
CA MET A 204 10.60 6.36 6.76
C MET A 204 11.39 5.45 7.73
N LEU A 205 11.59 4.16 7.42
CA LEU A 205 12.26 3.22 8.34
C LEU A 205 13.67 3.66 8.77
N PRO A 206 14.56 4.14 7.85
CA PRO A 206 15.88 4.57 8.26
C PRO A 206 15.83 5.73 9.26
N ALA A 207 15.06 6.76 8.99
CA ALA A 207 14.95 7.90 9.90
C ALA A 207 14.34 7.48 11.27
N ARG A 208 13.31 6.61 11.26
CA ARG A 208 12.64 6.14 12.49
C ARG A 208 13.50 5.23 13.34
N GLY A 209 14.17 4.26 12.72
CA GLY A 209 14.79 3.14 13.42
C GLY A 209 16.28 2.93 13.15
N GLY A 210 16.90 3.72 12.26
CA GLY A 210 18.30 3.53 11.86
C GLY A 210 18.52 2.30 10.97
N ALA A 211 17.47 1.79 10.32
CA ALA A 211 17.58 0.68 9.38
C ALA A 211 18.19 1.11 8.04
N THR A 212 18.69 0.16 7.26
CA THR A 212 19.06 0.36 5.85
C THR A 212 17.91 -0.08 4.96
N THR A 213 17.56 0.72 3.96
CA THR A 213 16.55 0.36 2.96
C THR A 213 17.22 0.14 1.59
N TYR A 214 17.06 -1.07 1.06
CA TYR A 214 17.45 -1.44 -0.31
C TYR A 214 16.21 -1.40 -1.20
N THR A 215 16.26 -0.61 -2.26
CA THR A 215 15.15 -0.48 -3.22
C THR A 215 15.54 -1.10 -4.56
N GLN A 216 14.77 -2.09 -5.03
CA GLN A 216 14.85 -2.45 -6.44
C GLN A 216 14.03 -1.43 -7.24
N PRO A 217 14.64 -0.69 -8.16
CA PRO A 217 13.98 0.42 -8.84
C PRO A 217 12.76 0.00 -9.67
N LYS A 218 12.94 -1.02 -10.49
CA LYS A 218 11.88 -1.67 -11.28
C LYS A 218 11.85 -3.14 -10.89
N PHE A 219 10.70 -3.59 -10.41
CA PHE A 219 10.57 -5.00 -10.02
C PHE A 219 10.83 -5.93 -11.20
N ASP A 220 11.76 -6.83 -10.99
CA ASP A 220 12.12 -7.96 -11.83
C ASP A 220 12.42 -9.16 -10.92
N PRO A 221 11.75 -10.30 -11.07
CA PRO A 221 11.90 -11.43 -10.14
C PRO A 221 13.33 -11.93 -10.00
N LYS A 222 14.05 -12.09 -11.12
CA LYS A 222 15.44 -12.57 -11.10
C LYS A 222 16.36 -11.56 -10.41
N GLY A 223 16.31 -10.30 -10.83
CA GLY A 223 17.11 -9.24 -10.21
C GLY A 223 16.78 -9.06 -8.72
N PHE A 224 15.52 -9.31 -8.31
CA PHE A 224 15.15 -9.29 -6.90
C PHE A 224 15.80 -10.43 -6.10
N LEU A 225 15.79 -11.64 -6.63
CA LEU A 225 16.47 -12.81 -6.05
C LEU A 225 17.99 -12.58 -5.93
N GLU A 226 18.61 -12.00 -6.96
CA GLU A 226 20.03 -11.61 -6.93
C GLU A 226 20.32 -10.57 -5.85
N LEU A 227 19.42 -9.58 -5.67
CA LEU A 227 19.58 -8.58 -4.61
C LEU A 227 19.43 -9.21 -3.22
N VAL A 228 18.50 -10.14 -3.01
CA VAL A 228 18.39 -10.89 -1.75
C VAL A 228 19.72 -11.57 -1.43
N LYS A 229 20.29 -12.30 -2.39
CA LYS A 229 21.57 -13.01 -2.25
C LYS A 229 22.75 -12.05 -1.96
N ALA A 230 22.80 -10.92 -2.69
CA ALA A 230 23.89 -9.96 -2.58
C ALA A 230 23.85 -9.12 -1.30
N LYS A 231 22.65 -8.66 -0.91
CA LYS A 231 22.45 -7.71 0.21
C LYS A 231 22.14 -8.40 1.53
N LYS A 232 21.65 -9.65 1.51
CA LYS A 232 21.25 -10.44 2.69
C LYS A 232 20.41 -9.61 3.68
N PRO A 233 19.26 -9.03 3.23
CA PRO A 233 18.46 -8.17 4.09
C PRO A 233 17.82 -8.96 5.22
N ASP A 234 17.59 -8.33 6.39
CA ASP A 234 16.83 -8.96 7.48
C ASP A 234 15.37 -9.17 7.13
N LEU A 235 14.80 -8.23 6.36
CA LEU A 235 13.41 -8.23 5.95
C LEU A 235 13.31 -8.04 4.42
N VAL A 236 12.48 -8.85 3.82
CA VAL A 236 12.01 -8.68 2.44
C VAL A 236 10.56 -8.25 2.47
N TYR A 237 10.20 -7.16 1.76
CA TYR A 237 8.82 -6.73 1.65
C TYR A 237 8.36 -6.76 0.18
N LEU A 238 7.39 -7.64 -0.10
CA LEU A 238 6.78 -7.82 -1.42
C LEU A 238 5.26 -7.72 -1.32
N VAL A 239 4.62 -7.10 -2.31
CA VAL A 239 3.17 -7.27 -2.46
C VAL A 239 2.86 -8.68 -2.96
N PRO A 240 1.65 -9.22 -2.73
CA PRO A 240 1.33 -10.61 -3.10
C PRO A 240 1.59 -10.97 -4.57
N SER A 241 1.34 -10.04 -5.51
CA SER A 241 1.64 -10.26 -6.93
C SER A 241 3.14 -10.38 -7.22
N MET A 242 3.97 -9.55 -6.58
CA MET A 242 5.44 -9.65 -6.70
C MET A 242 5.96 -10.95 -6.09
N LEU A 243 5.47 -11.33 -4.90
CA LEU A 243 5.82 -12.59 -4.27
C LEU A 243 5.51 -13.77 -5.21
N ARG A 244 4.34 -13.76 -5.84
CA ARG A 244 3.95 -14.78 -6.80
C ARG A 244 4.93 -14.88 -7.97
N LEU A 245 5.31 -13.74 -8.57
CA LEU A 245 6.28 -13.72 -9.68
C LEU A 245 7.66 -14.26 -9.25
N VAL A 246 8.08 -14.00 -8.01
CA VAL A 246 9.29 -14.60 -7.44
C VAL A 246 9.13 -16.13 -7.31
N LEU A 247 8.00 -16.61 -6.77
CA LEU A 247 7.73 -18.04 -6.60
C LEU A 247 7.58 -18.79 -7.93
N ASP A 248 7.12 -18.13 -8.97
CA ASP A 248 6.95 -18.69 -10.31
C ASP A 248 8.25 -18.64 -11.15
N HIS A 249 9.29 -17.95 -10.66
CA HIS A 249 10.57 -17.90 -11.35
C HIS A 249 11.25 -19.28 -11.31
N PRO A 250 11.75 -19.82 -12.46
CA PRO A 250 12.32 -21.17 -12.52
C PRO A 250 13.49 -21.37 -11.55
N ASP A 251 14.29 -20.32 -11.32
CA ASP A 251 15.46 -20.39 -10.46
C ASP A 251 15.13 -20.09 -8.98
N ALA A 252 13.85 -19.91 -8.59
CA ALA A 252 13.51 -19.53 -7.21
C ALA A 252 14.07 -20.48 -6.15
N ALA A 253 14.13 -21.78 -6.45
CA ALA A 253 14.65 -22.81 -5.56
C ALA A 253 16.17 -22.77 -5.38
N ASP A 254 16.90 -22.07 -6.28
CA ASP A 254 18.36 -21.93 -6.21
C ASP A 254 18.80 -20.83 -5.23
N TYR A 255 17.84 -20.08 -4.67
CA TYR A 255 18.07 -19.02 -3.71
C TYR A 255 17.56 -19.42 -2.32
N ASP A 256 18.45 -19.50 -1.36
CA ASP A 256 18.17 -19.98 -0.01
C ASP A 256 17.57 -18.92 0.94
N PHE A 257 17.56 -17.64 0.54
CA PHE A 257 17.20 -16.50 1.40
C PHE A 257 18.02 -16.43 2.70
N ASP A 258 19.26 -16.89 2.65
CA ASP A 258 20.17 -16.83 3.79
C ASP A 258 20.35 -15.39 4.30
N GLY A 259 20.20 -15.19 5.62
CA GLY A 259 20.18 -13.88 6.28
C GLY A 259 18.80 -13.23 6.36
N VAL A 260 17.82 -13.62 5.54
CA VAL A 260 16.46 -13.09 5.62
C VAL A 260 15.72 -13.73 6.78
N ARG A 261 15.29 -12.93 7.74
CA ARG A 261 14.52 -13.39 8.91
C ARG A 261 13.01 -13.28 8.69
N PHE A 262 12.59 -12.23 7.98
CA PHE A 262 11.18 -11.92 7.76
C PHE A 262 10.88 -11.71 6.28
N LEU A 263 9.81 -12.35 5.81
CA LEU A 263 9.15 -11.99 4.56
C LEU A 263 7.81 -11.35 4.91
N MET A 264 7.65 -10.08 4.60
CA MET A 264 6.43 -9.33 4.82
C MET A 264 5.67 -9.14 3.52
N THR A 265 4.36 -9.33 3.60
CA THR A 265 3.42 -9.02 2.50
C THR A 265 2.34 -8.08 3.01
N GLY A 266 1.64 -7.42 2.11
CA GLY A 266 0.52 -6.54 2.45
C GLY A 266 0.01 -5.78 1.24
N THR A 267 -0.83 -4.78 1.47
CA THR A 267 -1.46 -3.90 0.48
C THR A 267 -2.55 -4.56 -0.40
N ALA A 268 -2.60 -5.87 -0.46
CA ALA A 268 -3.59 -6.66 -1.18
C ALA A 268 -3.85 -8.00 -0.46
N PRO A 269 -4.95 -8.71 -0.75
CA PRO A 269 -5.19 -10.05 -0.22
C PRO A 269 -4.05 -11.01 -0.56
N LEU A 270 -3.61 -11.78 0.43
CA LEU A 270 -2.53 -12.76 0.27
C LEU A 270 -3.11 -14.14 -0.07
N PRO A 271 -2.84 -14.70 -1.26
CA PRO A 271 -3.31 -16.03 -1.62
C PRO A 271 -2.66 -17.11 -0.75
N HIS A 272 -3.47 -18.04 -0.24
CA HIS A 272 -3.02 -19.13 0.63
C HIS A 272 -1.95 -20.02 -0.05
N ASP A 273 -2.10 -20.30 -1.33
CA ASP A 273 -1.10 -21.03 -2.14
C ASP A 273 0.28 -20.36 -2.09
N SER A 274 0.33 -19.04 -2.21
CA SER A 274 1.60 -18.31 -2.11
C SER A 274 2.27 -18.47 -0.74
N VAL A 275 1.47 -18.55 0.33
CA VAL A 275 1.98 -18.82 1.69
C VAL A 275 2.59 -20.20 1.77
N VAL A 276 1.83 -21.22 1.35
CA VAL A 276 2.27 -22.62 1.40
C VAL A 276 3.55 -22.83 0.59
N ARG A 277 3.60 -22.31 -0.64
CA ARG A 277 4.78 -22.39 -1.51
C ARG A 277 6.00 -21.67 -0.92
N THR A 278 5.81 -20.47 -0.37
CA THR A 278 6.89 -19.73 0.29
C THR A 278 7.50 -20.53 1.44
N LEU A 279 6.64 -21.08 2.32
CA LEU A 279 7.09 -21.84 3.48
C LEU A 279 7.62 -23.23 3.15
N ALA A 280 7.33 -23.76 1.96
CA ALA A 280 7.94 -24.98 1.43
C ALA A 280 9.34 -24.71 0.86
N LEU A 281 9.52 -23.62 0.11
CA LEU A 281 10.82 -23.22 -0.46
C LEU A 281 11.79 -22.73 0.61
N TRP A 282 11.30 -21.88 1.52
CA TRP A 282 12.14 -21.23 2.55
C TRP A 282 11.53 -21.43 3.95
N PRO A 283 11.62 -22.65 4.54
CA PRO A 283 10.95 -23.01 5.78
C PRO A 283 11.43 -22.24 7.01
N HIS A 284 12.61 -21.64 6.97
CA HIS A 284 13.19 -20.82 8.05
C HIS A 284 12.60 -19.40 8.10
N LEU A 285 11.94 -18.92 7.03
CA LEU A 285 11.37 -17.59 6.98
C LEU A 285 10.18 -17.43 7.93
N ARG A 286 10.16 -16.32 8.63
CA ARG A 286 8.98 -15.85 9.36
C ARG A 286 8.14 -14.97 8.45
N MET A 287 7.14 -15.58 7.83
CA MET A 287 6.24 -14.86 6.94
C MET A 287 5.23 -14.05 7.76
N ARG A 288 4.92 -12.83 7.31
CA ARG A 288 3.94 -11.94 7.92
C ARG A 288 3.03 -11.35 6.86
N ASN A 289 1.74 -11.34 7.12
CA ASN A 289 0.73 -10.63 6.34
C ASN A 289 0.32 -9.38 7.10
N SER A 290 0.54 -8.19 6.50
CA SER A 290 0.18 -6.91 7.10
C SER A 290 -1.07 -6.34 6.45
N TYR A 291 -1.98 -5.84 7.27
CA TYR A 291 -3.18 -5.14 6.87
C TYR A 291 -3.19 -3.74 7.48
N GLY A 292 -3.54 -2.75 6.69
CA GLY A 292 -3.64 -1.36 7.10
C GLY A 292 -4.09 -0.48 5.97
N MET A 293 -4.30 0.79 6.28
CA MET A 293 -4.77 1.78 5.32
C MET A 293 -4.06 3.13 5.47
N SER A 294 -4.10 3.92 4.39
CA SER A 294 -3.49 5.26 4.38
C SER A 294 -4.16 6.21 5.35
N GLU A 295 -5.44 6.02 5.60
CA GLU A 295 -6.26 6.81 6.52
C GLU A 295 -5.82 6.66 7.98
N GLY A 296 -4.99 5.66 8.31
CA GLY A 296 -4.46 5.43 9.65
C GLY A 296 -5.48 4.83 10.62
N GLY A 297 -5.07 4.71 11.89
CA GLY A 297 -5.88 4.07 12.93
C GLY A 297 -5.95 2.54 12.83
N ILE A 298 -5.72 1.99 11.64
CA ILE A 298 -5.78 0.57 11.34
C ILE A 298 -4.39 0.11 10.88
N GLY A 299 -3.81 -0.81 11.65
CA GLY A 299 -2.53 -1.41 11.34
C GLY A 299 -2.32 -2.66 12.18
N ILE A 300 -2.27 -3.80 11.52
CA ILE A 300 -2.18 -5.13 12.15
C ILE A 300 -1.38 -6.07 11.24
N MET A 301 -0.73 -7.07 11.81
CA MET A 301 -0.07 -8.12 11.05
C MET A 301 -0.12 -9.46 11.77
N THR A 302 -0.06 -10.53 11.00
CA THR A 302 0.16 -11.88 11.57
C THR A 302 1.53 -11.95 12.26
N THR A 303 1.61 -12.65 13.36
CA THR A 303 2.84 -12.80 14.15
C THR A 303 3.33 -14.24 14.23
N THR A 304 2.46 -15.21 13.96
CA THR A 304 2.79 -16.65 14.01
C THR A 304 2.60 -17.32 12.65
N ARG A 305 3.17 -18.51 12.50
CA ARG A 305 3.06 -19.33 11.29
C ARG A 305 1.62 -19.82 11.09
N GLU A 306 0.93 -20.17 12.17
CA GLU A 306 -0.45 -20.61 12.15
C GLU A 306 -1.38 -19.52 11.61
N GLN A 307 -1.19 -18.29 12.09
CA GLN A 307 -1.96 -17.13 11.62
C GLN A 307 -1.79 -16.88 10.12
N VAL A 308 -0.55 -16.90 9.61
CA VAL A 308 -0.33 -16.62 8.18
C VAL A 308 -0.84 -17.74 7.29
N LEU A 309 -0.94 -18.96 7.80
CA LEU A 309 -1.54 -20.11 7.10
C LEU A 309 -3.07 -20.08 7.08
N LYS A 310 -3.72 -19.29 7.94
CA LYS A 310 -5.18 -19.11 7.91
C LYS A 310 -5.57 -18.16 6.78
N PRO A 311 -6.40 -18.58 5.80
CA PRO A 311 -6.88 -17.68 4.75
C PRO A 311 -7.56 -16.43 5.33
N GLY A 312 -7.19 -15.26 4.81
CA GLY A 312 -7.76 -13.97 5.24
C GLY A 312 -7.32 -13.47 6.61
N CYS A 313 -6.54 -14.25 7.38
CA CYS A 313 -6.07 -13.82 8.70
C CYS A 313 -5.06 -12.68 8.58
N VAL A 314 -5.24 -11.66 9.43
CA VAL A 314 -4.33 -10.50 9.54
C VAL A 314 -3.75 -10.34 10.94
N GLY A 315 -4.05 -11.26 11.86
CA GLY A 315 -3.50 -11.30 13.22
C GLY A 315 -4.52 -11.03 14.31
N LYS A 316 -4.05 -10.86 15.54
CA LYS A 316 -4.90 -10.56 16.70
C LYS A 316 -5.38 -9.12 16.68
N LEU A 317 -6.68 -8.91 16.91
CA LEU A 317 -7.26 -7.56 16.99
C LEU A 317 -6.61 -6.77 18.14
N PRO A 318 -5.91 -5.67 17.86
CA PRO A 318 -5.26 -4.88 18.92
C PRO A 318 -6.28 -4.00 19.66
N PRO A 319 -6.01 -3.55 20.91
CA PRO A 319 -6.96 -2.80 21.73
C PRO A 319 -7.47 -1.47 21.13
N HIS A 320 -6.75 -0.91 20.17
CA HIS A 320 -7.15 0.32 19.46
C HIS A 320 -7.98 0.05 18.21
N MET A 321 -8.35 -1.19 17.94
CA MET A 321 -9.23 -1.57 16.84
C MET A 321 -10.46 -2.29 17.36
N ALA A 322 -11.57 -2.18 16.63
CA ALA A 322 -12.84 -2.81 16.95
C ALA A 322 -13.58 -3.23 15.68
N LEU A 323 -14.53 -4.14 15.82
CA LEU A 323 -15.53 -4.44 14.81
C LEU A 323 -16.82 -3.72 15.19
N TRP A 324 -17.42 -3.04 14.23
CA TRP A 324 -18.69 -2.33 14.42
C TRP A 324 -19.80 -2.92 13.55
N ASP A 325 -21.01 -2.98 14.12
CA ASP A 325 -22.23 -3.25 13.38
C ASP A 325 -22.68 -2.01 12.55
N GLU A 326 -23.77 -2.14 11.83
CA GLU A 326 -24.35 -1.06 11.00
C GLU A 326 -24.80 0.15 11.84
N ASP A 327 -25.20 -0.08 13.09
CA ASP A 327 -25.67 0.94 14.03
C ASP A 327 -24.48 1.61 14.76
N GLY A 328 -23.24 1.12 14.61
CA GLY A 328 -22.03 1.62 15.23
C GLY A 328 -21.76 1.06 16.63
N ASN A 329 -22.40 -0.07 17.01
CA ASN A 329 -22.09 -0.76 18.24
C ASN A 329 -20.89 -1.69 18.06
N VAL A 330 -20.09 -1.86 19.11
CA VAL A 330 -18.95 -2.79 19.10
C VAL A 330 -19.44 -4.23 19.13
N ILE A 331 -18.98 -5.03 18.17
CA ILE A 331 -19.20 -6.46 18.09
C ILE A 331 -18.13 -7.17 18.92
N THR A 332 -18.56 -7.98 19.87
CA THR A 332 -17.67 -8.82 20.73
C THR A 332 -17.81 -10.31 20.44
N ASP A 333 -18.89 -10.70 19.77
CA ASP A 333 -19.17 -12.10 19.46
C ASP A 333 -18.29 -12.62 18.32
N LYS A 334 -17.85 -13.87 18.46
CA LYS A 334 -17.07 -14.55 17.43
C LYS A 334 -17.93 -14.86 16.21
N HIS A 335 -17.28 -14.91 15.03
CA HIS A 335 -17.89 -15.20 13.74
C HIS A 335 -19.00 -14.22 13.30
N VAL A 336 -19.21 -13.13 14.04
CA VAL A 336 -20.10 -12.04 13.62
C VAL A 336 -19.31 -11.04 12.78
N VAL A 337 -19.76 -10.83 11.55
CA VAL A 337 -19.12 -9.91 10.59
C VAL A 337 -19.48 -8.48 10.94
N GLY A 338 -18.45 -7.62 11.02
CA GLY A 338 -18.61 -6.18 11.22
C GLY A 338 -17.58 -5.38 10.47
N GLU A 339 -17.77 -4.06 10.43
CA GLU A 339 -16.80 -3.14 9.86
C GLU A 339 -15.59 -2.99 10.76
N ILE A 340 -14.39 -3.12 10.18
CA ILE A 340 -13.14 -2.91 10.90
C ILE A 340 -12.91 -1.43 11.11
N CYS A 341 -12.85 -1.01 12.37
CA CYS A 341 -12.61 0.37 12.77
C CYS A 341 -11.36 0.48 13.63
N GLY A 342 -10.64 1.61 13.51
CA GLY A 342 -9.43 1.84 14.28
C GLY A 342 -9.40 3.21 14.92
N TYR A 343 -8.98 3.27 16.19
CA TYR A 343 -8.86 4.51 16.95
C TYR A 343 -7.46 5.11 16.86
N GLN A 344 -7.38 6.41 16.67
CA GLN A 344 -6.15 7.18 16.84
C GLN A 344 -6.45 8.56 17.46
N LYS A 345 -5.61 8.98 18.41
CA LYS A 345 -5.79 10.23 19.13
C LYS A 345 -5.87 11.45 18.22
N HIS A 346 -5.11 11.44 17.14
CA HIS A 346 -5.13 12.47 16.10
C HIS A 346 -5.59 11.80 14.82
N SER A 347 -6.87 11.97 14.49
CA SER A 347 -7.45 11.43 13.26
C SER A 347 -6.82 12.12 12.04
N ARG A 348 -6.53 11.33 11.02
CA ARG A 348 -6.20 11.87 9.70
C ARG A 348 -7.45 12.54 9.10
N ARG A 349 -7.28 13.20 7.99
CA ARG A 349 -8.36 13.79 7.22
C ARG A 349 -8.06 13.71 5.73
N TYR A 350 -9.07 13.89 4.92
CA TYR A 350 -8.84 14.13 3.50
C TYR A 350 -8.63 15.63 3.24
N TRP A 351 -7.67 15.94 2.41
CA TRP A 351 -7.32 17.31 2.06
C TRP A 351 -8.44 17.94 1.23
N ASN A 352 -8.94 19.10 1.68
CA ASN A 352 -10.03 19.85 1.06
C ASN A 352 -11.31 19.01 0.74
N ASP A 353 -11.56 17.94 1.50
CA ASP A 353 -12.76 17.10 1.36
C ASP A 353 -13.39 16.87 2.76
N PRO A 354 -14.13 17.87 3.30
CA PRO A 354 -14.74 17.74 4.61
C PRO A 354 -15.85 16.69 4.66
N GLU A 355 -16.57 16.45 3.56
CA GLU A 355 -17.64 15.47 3.48
C GLU A 355 -17.07 14.05 3.59
N ALA A 356 -16.06 13.70 2.76
CA ALA A 356 -15.40 12.42 2.87
C ALA A 356 -14.68 12.25 4.21
N THR A 357 -14.15 13.35 4.78
CA THR A 357 -13.53 13.33 6.11
C THR A 357 -14.56 12.94 7.17
N ALA A 358 -15.71 13.61 7.22
CA ALA A 358 -16.77 13.32 8.18
C ALA A 358 -17.34 11.89 8.02
N ALA A 359 -17.36 11.37 6.79
CA ALA A 359 -17.83 10.00 6.53
C ALA A 359 -16.85 8.93 7.00
N SER A 360 -15.53 9.21 6.97
CA SER A 360 -14.49 8.21 7.27
C SER A 360 -13.88 8.35 8.67
N PHE A 361 -13.92 9.56 9.25
CA PHE A 361 -13.29 9.84 10.54
C PHE A 361 -14.30 10.46 11.51
N ARG A 362 -14.53 9.80 12.63
CA ARG A 362 -15.47 10.27 13.63
C ARG A 362 -14.94 10.00 15.03
N GLU A 363 -14.83 11.06 15.86
CA GLU A 363 -14.45 10.96 17.29
C GLU A 363 -13.15 10.18 17.55
N GLY A 364 -12.16 10.34 16.66
CA GLY A 364 -10.89 9.60 16.74
C GLY A 364 -10.92 8.22 16.08
N TRP A 365 -12.08 7.74 15.64
CA TRP A 365 -12.20 6.47 14.92
C TRP A 365 -12.10 6.66 13.41
N THR A 366 -11.38 5.77 12.77
CA THR A 366 -11.32 5.61 11.31
C THR A 366 -12.17 4.41 10.91
N ARG A 367 -13.13 4.61 10.02
CA ARG A 367 -13.93 3.56 9.40
C ARG A 367 -13.22 3.09 8.14
N SER A 368 -12.93 1.78 8.04
CA SER A 368 -12.17 1.25 6.91
C SER A 368 -13.01 1.00 5.66
N GLY A 369 -14.29 0.72 5.84
CA GLY A 369 -15.12 0.11 4.80
C GLY A 369 -14.78 -1.36 4.51
N ASP A 370 -13.81 -1.93 5.21
CA ASP A 370 -13.48 -3.36 5.14
C ASP A 370 -14.22 -4.12 6.24
N LEU A 371 -14.67 -5.33 5.91
CA LEU A 371 -15.40 -6.22 6.81
C LEU A 371 -14.49 -7.33 7.33
N GLY A 372 -14.72 -7.74 8.56
CA GLY A 372 -14.01 -8.85 9.19
C GLY A 372 -14.81 -9.46 10.33
N TYR A 373 -14.30 -10.56 10.85
CA TYR A 373 -14.83 -11.22 12.04
C TYR A 373 -13.68 -11.79 12.89
N ILE A 374 -13.95 -12.07 14.15
CA ILE A 374 -13.03 -12.75 15.05
C ILE A 374 -13.32 -14.25 15.03
N ASP A 375 -12.30 -15.07 14.78
CA ASP A 375 -12.42 -16.54 14.79
C ASP A 375 -12.32 -17.14 16.21
N ASP A 376 -12.34 -18.47 16.29
CA ASP A 376 -12.27 -19.19 17.57
C ASP A 376 -10.95 -18.96 18.32
N ASP A 377 -9.86 -18.71 17.61
CA ASP A 377 -8.55 -18.41 18.20
C ASP A 377 -8.39 -16.93 18.58
N GLY A 378 -9.39 -16.09 18.29
CA GLY A 378 -9.38 -14.65 18.52
C GLY A 378 -8.56 -13.88 17.50
N ASP A 379 -8.37 -14.43 16.30
CA ASP A 379 -7.70 -13.79 15.20
C ASP A 379 -8.72 -13.03 14.32
N LEU A 380 -8.31 -11.86 13.82
CA LEU A 380 -9.11 -11.09 12.86
C LEU A 380 -8.96 -11.70 11.46
N ILE A 381 -10.09 -12.08 10.89
CA ILE A 381 -10.21 -12.61 9.54
C ILE A 381 -10.89 -11.57 8.66
N LEU A 382 -10.27 -11.18 7.56
CA LEU A 382 -10.88 -10.29 6.57
C LEU A 382 -12.00 -11.02 5.83
N ALA A 383 -13.15 -10.37 5.72
CA ALA A 383 -14.34 -10.91 5.04
C ALA A 383 -14.63 -10.18 3.71
N GLY A 384 -14.01 -9.03 3.43
CA GLY A 384 -14.20 -8.28 2.19
C GLY A 384 -14.43 -6.79 2.43
N ARG A 385 -15.12 -6.13 1.49
CA ARG A 385 -15.48 -4.72 1.59
C ARG A 385 -16.99 -4.53 1.62
N SER A 386 -17.46 -3.61 2.45
CA SER A 386 -18.88 -3.29 2.55
C SER A 386 -19.48 -2.83 1.22
N LYS A 387 -18.75 -2.04 0.44
CA LYS A 387 -19.14 -1.55 -0.89
C LYS A 387 -19.01 -2.58 -2.02
N GLU A 388 -18.37 -3.70 -1.76
CA GLU A 388 -18.19 -4.80 -2.73
C GLU A 388 -19.12 -5.98 -2.44
N LEU A 389 -19.94 -5.91 -1.37
CA LEU A 389 -20.94 -6.93 -1.09
C LEU A 389 -21.87 -7.12 -2.29
N ILE A 390 -22.07 -8.37 -2.67
CA ILE A 390 -23.04 -8.77 -3.70
C ILE A 390 -24.34 -9.08 -3.01
N ILE A 391 -25.38 -8.31 -3.31
CA ILE A 391 -26.73 -8.49 -2.72
C ILE A 391 -27.54 -9.38 -3.64
N ARG A 392 -27.45 -10.69 -3.41
CA ARG A 392 -28.08 -11.70 -4.24
C ARG A 392 -29.34 -12.26 -3.58
N GLY A 393 -30.50 -11.81 -4.01
CA GLY A 393 -31.81 -12.32 -3.49
C GLY A 393 -31.94 -12.11 -1.98
N GLY A 394 -31.41 -11.02 -1.43
CA GLY A 394 -31.43 -10.70 -0.01
C GLY A 394 -30.24 -11.29 0.80
N TYR A 395 -29.36 -12.05 0.18
CA TYR A 395 -28.13 -12.55 0.82
C TYR A 395 -26.97 -11.61 0.55
N ASN A 396 -26.28 -11.20 1.59
CA ASN A 396 -25.01 -10.45 1.52
C ASN A 396 -23.85 -11.45 1.29
N ILE A 397 -23.28 -11.44 0.09
CA ILE A 397 -22.21 -12.34 -0.32
C ILE A 397 -20.93 -11.53 -0.49
N THR A 398 -19.85 -11.99 0.16
CA THR A 398 -18.54 -11.33 0.04
C THR A 398 -17.75 -11.91 -1.13
N PRO A 399 -17.30 -11.07 -2.10
CA PRO A 399 -16.47 -11.53 -3.21
C PRO A 399 -15.21 -12.26 -2.77
N MET A 400 -14.57 -11.81 -1.68
CA MET A 400 -13.31 -12.36 -1.18
C MET A 400 -13.40 -13.85 -0.84
N GLU A 401 -14.51 -14.32 -0.29
CA GLU A 401 -14.71 -15.75 0.02
C GLU A 401 -14.64 -16.59 -1.26
N ILE A 402 -15.29 -16.12 -2.33
CA ILE A 402 -15.32 -16.79 -3.62
C ILE A 402 -13.97 -16.70 -4.30
N GLU A 403 -13.33 -15.52 -4.29
CA GLU A 403 -12.00 -15.30 -4.83
C GLU A 403 -10.97 -16.23 -4.18
N THR A 404 -11.05 -16.40 -2.85
CA THR A 404 -10.18 -17.31 -2.09
C THR A 404 -10.31 -18.75 -2.59
N VAL A 405 -11.51 -19.22 -2.85
CA VAL A 405 -11.76 -20.56 -3.38
C VAL A 405 -11.23 -20.66 -4.82
N LEU A 406 -11.53 -19.69 -5.67
CA LEU A 406 -11.07 -19.72 -7.07
C LEU A 406 -9.53 -19.69 -7.19
N HIS A 407 -8.84 -19.01 -6.29
CA HIS A 407 -7.37 -19.00 -6.25
C HIS A 407 -6.75 -20.36 -5.87
N GLN A 408 -7.49 -21.25 -5.24
CA GLN A 408 -7.03 -22.62 -4.93
C GLN A 408 -7.08 -23.54 -6.14
N HIS A 409 -7.79 -23.16 -7.21
CA HIS A 409 -7.85 -23.94 -8.43
C HIS A 409 -6.45 -23.98 -9.11
N PRO A 410 -5.91 -25.17 -9.46
CA PRO A 410 -4.53 -25.31 -9.98
C PRO A 410 -4.23 -24.46 -11.22
N ALA A 411 -5.20 -24.26 -12.10
CA ALA A 411 -5.04 -23.50 -13.34
C ALA A 411 -5.21 -21.97 -13.16
N VAL A 412 -5.78 -21.49 -12.05
CA VAL A 412 -6.09 -20.07 -11.85
C VAL A 412 -4.86 -19.33 -11.35
N GLN A 413 -4.53 -18.25 -12.03
CA GLN A 413 -3.48 -17.32 -11.61
C GLN A 413 -4.05 -16.20 -10.77
N GLU A 414 -5.10 -15.53 -11.24
CA GLU A 414 -5.80 -14.48 -10.51
C GLU A 414 -7.30 -14.66 -10.66
N ALA A 415 -8.04 -14.19 -9.67
CA ALA A 415 -9.49 -14.19 -9.67
C ALA A 415 -10.02 -12.87 -9.09
N ALA A 416 -11.07 -12.35 -9.71
CA ALA A 416 -11.85 -11.23 -9.22
C ALA A 416 -13.34 -11.51 -9.36
N VAL A 417 -14.08 -11.21 -8.31
CA VAL A 417 -15.54 -11.45 -8.26
C VAL A 417 -16.27 -10.14 -8.07
N VAL A 418 -17.35 -9.96 -8.81
CA VAL A 418 -18.23 -8.79 -8.75
C VAL A 418 -19.70 -9.19 -8.84
N GLY A 419 -20.58 -8.34 -8.32
CA GLY A 419 -22.02 -8.43 -8.58
C GLY A 419 -22.32 -8.07 -10.04
N VAL A 420 -23.05 -8.94 -10.72
CA VAL A 420 -23.61 -8.69 -12.07
C VAL A 420 -25.11 -8.47 -11.97
N ASP A 421 -25.62 -7.54 -12.75
CA ASP A 421 -27.04 -7.17 -12.70
C ASP A 421 -27.96 -8.36 -13.04
N HIS A 422 -29.00 -8.58 -12.23
CA HIS A 422 -29.96 -9.67 -12.41
C HIS A 422 -31.40 -9.22 -12.11
N ASP A 423 -32.31 -9.43 -13.07
CA ASP A 423 -33.67 -8.88 -13.05
C ASP A 423 -34.54 -9.33 -11.85
N VAL A 424 -34.27 -10.52 -11.29
CA VAL A 424 -35.04 -11.11 -10.19
C VAL A 424 -34.31 -11.04 -8.86
N LEU A 425 -32.94 -11.22 -8.88
CA LEU A 425 -32.13 -11.33 -7.66
C LEU A 425 -31.54 -10.00 -7.23
N GLY A 426 -31.70 -8.95 -8.02
CA GLY A 426 -30.95 -7.70 -7.89
C GLY A 426 -29.55 -7.85 -8.49
N GLU A 427 -28.71 -8.67 -7.84
CA GLU A 427 -27.41 -9.07 -8.37
C GLU A 427 -27.27 -10.59 -8.41
N ASP A 428 -26.40 -11.08 -9.30
CA ASP A 428 -25.85 -12.44 -9.29
C ASP A 428 -24.33 -12.38 -9.28
N ILE A 429 -23.65 -13.51 -9.19
CA ILE A 429 -22.20 -13.57 -9.03
C ILE A 429 -21.52 -13.74 -10.38
N GLY A 430 -20.65 -12.78 -10.73
CA GLY A 430 -19.74 -12.83 -11.85
C GLY A 430 -18.30 -12.98 -11.40
N ALA A 431 -17.54 -13.89 -12.03
CA ALA A 431 -16.11 -14.09 -11.78
C ALA A 431 -15.32 -13.89 -13.06
N ALA A 432 -14.20 -13.16 -12.96
CA ALA A 432 -13.17 -13.10 -13.99
C ALA A 432 -11.90 -13.76 -13.45
N VAL A 433 -11.28 -14.63 -14.26
CA VAL A 433 -10.04 -15.31 -13.89
C VAL A 433 -9.00 -15.16 -14.99
N SER A 434 -7.71 -15.05 -14.60
CA SER A 434 -6.58 -15.28 -15.50
C SER A 434 -5.94 -16.62 -15.17
N LEU A 435 -5.32 -17.25 -16.18
CA LEU A 435 -4.76 -18.59 -16.03
C LEU A 435 -3.24 -18.57 -15.89
N ARG A 436 -2.71 -19.56 -15.20
CA ARG A 436 -1.26 -19.78 -15.11
C ARG A 436 -0.68 -20.08 -16.50
N PRO A 437 0.58 -19.73 -16.78
CA PRO A 437 1.22 -20.03 -18.04
C PRO A 437 1.11 -21.53 -18.40
N GLY A 438 0.61 -21.82 -19.61
CA GLY A 438 0.42 -23.19 -20.10
C GLY A 438 -0.82 -23.92 -19.54
N ALA A 439 -1.57 -23.33 -18.62
CA ALA A 439 -2.81 -23.92 -18.14
C ALA A 439 -3.97 -23.64 -19.11
N SER A 440 -4.92 -24.56 -19.14
CA SER A 440 -6.17 -24.44 -19.88
C SER A 440 -7.32 -24.94 -19.02
N VAL A 441 -8.37 -24.15 -18.90
CA VAL A 441 -9.60 -24.51 -18.18
C VAL A 441 -10.76 -23.72 -18.76
N THR A 442 -11.92 -24.33 -18.83
CA THR A 442 -13.15 -23.70 -19.31
C THR A 442 -13.91 -22.97 -18.18
N PRO A 443 -14.76 -21.99 -18.51
CA PRO A 443 -15.65 -21.36 -17.53
C PRO A 443 -16.53 -22.35 -16.77
N ALA A 444 -16.95 -23.45 -17.44
CA ALA A 444 -17.78 -24.49 -16.82
C ALA A 444 -17.02 -25.28 -15.76
N GLU A 445 -15.74 -25.60 -16.01
CA GLU A 445 -14.88 -26.29 -15.03
C GLU A 445 -14.59 -25.42 -13.81
N ILE A 446 -14.36 -24.10 -13.98
CA ILE A 446 -14.23 -23.14 -12.88
C ILE A 446 -15.54 -23.12 -12.05
N THR A 447 -16.69 -23.05 -12.68
CA THR A 447 -18.00 -23.10 -11.98
C THR A 447 -18.21 -24.42 -11.25
N ALA A 448 -17.81 -25.56 -11.84
CA ALA A 448 -17.89 -26.87 -11.21
C ALA A 448 -17.00 -26.94 -9.96
N TYR A 449 -15.74 -26.49 -10.08
CA TYR A 449 -14.83 -26.41 -8.95
C TYR A 449 -15.40 -25.53 -7.80
N ALA A 450 -15.92 -24.36 -8.15
CA ALA A 450 -16.57 -23.49 -7.15
C ALA A 450 -17.75 -24.18 -6.45
N ARG A 451 -18.54 -24.99 -7.17
CA ARG A 451 -19.68 -25.73 -6.61
C ARG A 451 -19.28 -26.84 -5.63
N GLU A 452 -18.10 -27.41 -5.79
CA GLU A 452 -17.58 -28.41 -4.85
C GLU A 452 -17.13 -27.79 -3.52
N HIS A 453 -16.84 -26.48 -3.49
CA HIS A 453 -16.19 -25.81 -2.36
C HIS A 453 -17.05 -24.70 -1.74
N LEU A 454 -18.14 -24.29 -2.38
CA LEU A 454 -19.00 -23.19 -1.95
C LEU A 454 -20.46 -23.63 -1.88
N ALA A 455 -21.25 -22.97 -1.01
CA ALA A 455 -22.69 -23.10 -1.01
C ALA A 455 -23.28 -22.63 -2.36
N ASP A 456 -24.38 -23.24 -2.81
CA ASP A 456 -24.94 -22.98 -4.16
C ASP A 456 -25.25 -21.50 -4.43
N ASN A 457 -25.68 -20.76 -3.40
CA ASN A 457 -25.95 -19.31 -3.52
C ASN A 457 -24.68 -18.46 -3.72
N LYS A 458 -23.48 -19.02 -3.49
CA LYS A 458 -22.16 -18.37 -3.65
C LYS A 458 -21.43 -18.80 -4.92
N VAL A 459 -21.96 -19.76 -5.67
CA VAL A 459 -21.33 -20.26 -6.90
C VAL A 459 -21.46 -19.24 -8.04
N PRO A 460 -20.32 -18.80 -8.66
CA PRO A 460 -20.36 -17.90 -9.81
C PRO A 460 -21.08 -18.58 -11.00
N ARG A 461 -22.10 -17.94 -11.53
CA ARG A 461 -22.87 -18.43 -12.69
C ARG A 461 -22.43 -17.78 -14.00
N THR A 462 -21.69 -16.69 -13.90
CA THR A 462 -21.05 -16.01 -15.03
C THR A 462 -19.56 -16.03 -14.79
N VAL A 463 -18.80 -16.72 -15.66
CA VAL A 463 -17.33 -16.79 -15.57
C VAL A 463 -16.72 -16.33 -16.88
N LEU A 464 -15.73 -15.46 -16.80
CA LEU A 464 -14.86 -15.05 -17.89
C LEU A 464 -13.43 -15.53 -17.62
N VAL A 465 -12.80 -16.12 -18.61
CA VAL A 465 -11.36 -16.40 -18.63
C VAL A 465 -10.71 -15.34 -19.51
N LEU A 466 -9.81 -14.54 -18.91
CA LEU A 466 -9.12 -13.43 -19.56
C LEU A 466 -7.61 -13.73 -19.61
N PRO A 467 -6.87 -13.22 -20.62
CA PRO A 467 -5.42 -13.35 -20.66
C PRO A 467 -4.74 -12.75 -19.42
N GLU A 468 -5.23 -11.60 -18.98
CA GLU A 468 -4.80 -10.88 -17.77
C GLU A 468 -5.98 -10.10 -17.19
N LEU A 469 -5.94 -9.82 -15.88
CA LEU A 469 -6.91 -8.94 -15.24
C LEU A 469 -6.38 -7.50 -15.22
N PRO A 470 -7.25 -6.47 -15.30
CA PRO A 470 -6.84 -5.07 -15.26
C PRO A 470 -6.35 -4.69 -13.85
N HIS A 471 -5.21 -3.99 -13.78
CA HIS A 471 -4.60 -3.54 -12.53
C HIS A 471 -4.40 -2.04 -12.49
N ASN A 472 -4.48 -1.47 -11.29
CA ASN A 472 -4.03 -0.10 -11.07
C ASN A 472 -2.48 -0.04 -11.00
N PRO A 473 -1.86 1.18 -11.01
CA PRO A 473 -0.41 1.34 -10.88
C PRO A 473 0.23 0.71 -9.64
N ASN A 474 -0.55 0.43 -8.61
CA ASN A 474 -0.11 -0.23 -7.37
C ASN A 474 -0.30 -1.76 -7.40
N GLY A 475 -0.72 -2.34 -8.53
CA GLY A 475 -0.91 -3.79 -8.71
C GLY A 475 -2.21 -4.35 -8.12
N LYS A 476 -3.20 -3.49 -7.84
CA LYS A 476 -4.53 -3.92 -7.36
C LYS A 476 -5.49 -4.10 -8.54
N ILE A 477 -6.23 -5.21 -8.57
CA ILE A 477 -7.21 -5.50 -9.62
C ILE A 477 -8.32 -4.42 -9.65
N LEU A 478 -8.63 -3.92 -10.84
CA LEU A 478 -9.65 -2.91 -11.11
C LEU A 478 -10.99 -3.57 -11.40
N LYS A 479 -11.70 -4.02 -10.37
CA LYS A 479 -13.03 -4.68 -10.47
C LYS A 479 -14.06 -3.86 -11.25
N LYS A 480 -13.97 -2.52 -11.18
CA LYS A 480 -14.87 -1.62 -11.93
C LYS A 480 -14.78 -1.79 -13.45
N GLU A 481 -13.61 -2.21 -13.96
CA GLU A 481 -13.41 -2.48 -15.39
C GLU A 481 -13.90 -3.87 -15.78
N LEU A 482 -13.95 -4.80 -14.85
CA LEU A 482 -14.44 -6.16 -15.06
C LEU A 482 -15.98 -6.22 -15.04
N LYS A 483 -16.66 -5.38 -14.24
CA LYS A 483 -18.12 -5.41 -14.10
C LYS A 483 -18.85 -5.27 -15.44
N PRO A 484 -18.55 -4.30 -16.32
CA PRO A 484 -19.24 -4.19 -17.62
C PRO A 484 -19.07 -5.42 -18.51
N LEU A 485 -17.89 -6.05 -18.49
CA LEU A 485 -17.61 -7.27 -19.27
C LEU A 485 -18.42 -8.45 -18.75
N LEU A 486 -18.49 -8.61 -17.44
CA LEU A 486 -19.25 -9.66 -16.77
C LEU A 486 -20.76 -9.45 -16.91
N ASP A 487 -21.27 -8.22 -16.83
CA ASP A 487 -22.67 -7.90 -17.09
C ASP A 487 -23.09 -8.24 -18.53
N ALA A 488 -22.23 -7.93 -19.51
CA ALA A 488 -22.47 -8.29 -20.91
C ALA A 488 -22.55 -9.81 -21.08
N LYS A 489 -21.60 -10.55 -20.48
CA LYS A 489 -21.58 -12.02 -20.52
C LYS A 489 -22.78 -12.63 -19.80
N ALA A 490 -23.18 -12.08 -18.66
CA ALA A 490 -24.36 -12.54 -17.93
C ALA A 490 -25.65 -12.40 -18.77
N ARG A 491 -25.80 -11.27 -19.49
CA ARG A 491 -26.92 -11.07 -20.42
C ARG A 491 -26.91 -12.08 -21.56
N GLU A 492 -25.76 -12.34 -22.17
CA GLU A 492 -25.59 -13.37 -23.21
C GLU A 492 -26.04 -14.76 -22.73
N ILE A 493 -25.55 -15.18 -21.54
CA ILE A 493 -25.89 -16.49 -20.96
C ILE A 493 -27.40 -16.58 -20.68
N ARG A 494 -28.02 -15.52 -20.17
CA ARG A 494 -29.50 -15.51 -19.93
C ARG A 494 -30.29 -15.57 -21.23
N ALA A 495 -29.91 -14.81 -22.23
CA ALA A 495 -30.56 -14.84 -23.54
C ALA A 495 -30.50 -16.24 -24.19
N ALA A 496 -29.38 -16.93 -24.10
CA ALA A 496 -29.22 -18.28 -24.63
C ALA A 496 -30.02 -19.36 -23.88
N ARG A 497 -30.50 -19.08 -22.64
CA ARG A 497 -31.35 -20.01 -21.88
C ARG A 497 -32.85 -19.85 -22.18
N VAL A 498 -33.24 -18.72 -22.76
CA VAL A 498 -34.61 -18.40 -23.11
C VAL A 498 -34.97 -18.77 -24.55
N ALA A 499 -33.92 -18.85 -25.41
CA ALA A 499 -34.00 -19.33 -26.78
C ALA A 499 -33.94 -20.87 -26.85
#